data_d1650858133cce0481b1fb19b1e73f4b
#
_entry.id   d1650858133cce0481b1fb19b1e73f4b
#
_cell.length_a   1.000
_cell.length_b   1.000
_cell.length_c   1.000
_cell.angle_alpha   90.00
_cell.angle_beta   90.00
_cell.angle_gamma   90.00
#
_symmetry.space_group_name_H-M   'P 1'
#
loop_
_entity.id
_entity.type
_entity.pdbx_description
1 polymer ?
#
loop_
_entity_poly.entity_id
_entity_poly.type
_entity_poly.pdbx_seq_one_letter_code
_entity_poly.pdbx_strand_id
1 'polypeptide(L)'
;MRALLWLVGLALLLTGCASEKGIIDKEGYQLDTRHRAQAAYPRIKVLVIHYTAENFDVSLATLTGRNVSSHYLIPTTPPLYGGKPRIWQLVPEQDQAWHAGVSFWRGATRLNDTSIGIELENRGWRMSGGVKSFAPFESAQIQALIPLAKDIIARYDIKPQNVVAHADIAPQR
;
A
#
# COMPACT_ATOMS: atom_id res chain seq x y z
N MET A 1 -52.87 -53.21 16.19
CA MET A 1 -52.06 -52.98 14.97
C MET A 1 -51.20 -51.77 15.24
N ARG A 2 -49.90 -51.96 15.45
CA ARG A 2 -48.91 -50.89 15.75
C ARG A 2 -48.06 -50.68 14.51
N ALA A 3 -48.19 -49.49 13.90
CA ALA A 3 -47.35 -49.08 12.75
C ALA A 3 -46.01 -48.59 13.27
N LEU A 4 -44.93 -49.20 12.85
CA LEU A 4 -43.55 -48.88 13.18
C LEU A 4 -43.00 -47.95 12.10
N LEU A 5 -42.86 -46.64 12.42
CA LEU A 5 -42.22 -45.65 11.54
C LEU A 5 -40.71 -45.82 11.61
N TRP A 6 -40.11 -46.16 10.48
CA TRP A 6 -38.66 -46.14 10.28
C TRP A 6 -38.22 -44.74 9.89
N LEU A 7 -37.50 -44.03 10.79
CA LEU A 7 -36.78 -42.81 10.49
C LEU A 7 -35.40 -43.18 9.87
N VAL A 8 -35.27 -42.97 8.56
CA VAL A 8 -33.99 -43.08 7.87
C VAL A 8 -33.27 -41.74 8.05
N GLY A 9 -32.31 -41.70 8.95
CA GLY A 9 -31.42 -40.58 9.15
C GLY A 9 -30.40 -40.49 8.02
N LEU A 10 -30.51 -39.50 7.12
CA LEU A 10 -29.53 -39.21 6.09
C LEU A 10 -28.36 -38.47 6.75
N ALA A 11 -27.30 -39.19 7.09
CA ALA A 11 -26.04 -38.59 7.54
C ALA A 11 -25.33 -37.96 6.33
N LEU A 12 -25.41 -36.63 6.19
CA LEU A 12 -24.56 -35.86 5.27
C LEU A 12 -23.12 -35.94 5.79
N LEU A 13 -22.31 -36.78 5.18
CA LEU A 13 -20.86 -36.78 5.32
C LEU A 13 -20.31 -35.51 4.67
N LEU A 14 -20.12 -34.44 5.44
CA LEU A 14 -19.31 -33.30 5.02
C LEU A 14 -17.85 -33.77 4.95
N THR A 15 -17.44 -34.26 3.79
CA THR A 15 -16.02 -34.44 3.45
C THR A 15 -15.43 -33.01 3.23
N GLY A 16 -15.03 -32.39 4.33
CA GLY A 16 -14.19 -31.22 4.26
C GLY A 16 -12.89 -31.62 3.58
N CYS A 17 -12.64 -31.12 2.35
CA CYS A 17 -11.31 -31.21 1.72
C CYS A 17 -10.34 -30.47 2.63
N ALA A 18 -9.61 -31.21 3.49
CA ALA A 18 -8.45 -30.65 4.17
C ALA A 18 -7.41 -30.31 3.10
N SER A 19 -7.29 -29.02 2.75
CA SER A 19 -6.23 -28.59 1.84
C SER A 19 -4.88 -28.93 2.49
N GLU A 20 -4.05 -29.66 1.78
CA GLU A 20 -2.70 -29.97 2.24
C GLU A 20 -1.92 -28.66 2.44
N LYS A 21 -1.29 -28.49 3.61
CA LYS A 21 -0.57 -27.26 3.95
C LYS A 21 0.50 -26.98 2.90
N GLY A 22 0.42 -25.81 2.25
CA GLY A 22 1.34 -25.38 1.20
C GLY A 22 0.90 -25.75 -0.22
N ILE A 23 -0.25 -26.43 -0.39
CA ILE A 23 -0.89 -26.57 -1.69
C ILE A 23 -2.03 -25.56 -1.80
N ILE A 24 -2.02 -24.77 -2.87
CA ILE A 24 -3.06 -23.78 -3.19
C ILE A 24 -3.80 -24.27 -4.43
N ASP A 25 -5.07 -24.59 -4.26
CA ASP A 25 -5.91 -25.04 -5.36
C ASP A 25 -6.37 -23.82 -6.20
N LYS A 26 -6.28 -23.96 -7.53
CA LYS A 26 -6.67 -22.97 -8.53
C LYS A 26 -7.51 -23.64 -9.60
N GLU A 27 -8.31 -22.86 -10.32
CA GLU A 27 -8.99 -23.37 -11.47
C GLU A 27 -8.01 -23.90 -12.53
N GLY A 28 -8.02 -25.23 -12.74
CA GLY A 28 -7.19 -25.90 -13.74
C GLY A 28 -5.77 -26.27 -13.34
N TYR A 29 -5.28 -25.89 -12.15
CA TYR A 29 -3.95 -26.28 -11.65
C TYR A 29 -3.83 -26.16 -10.12
N GLN A 30 -2.78 -26.73 -9.56
CA GLN A 30 -2.40 -26.55 -8.15
C GLN A 30 -1.00 -25.93 -8.04
N LEU A 31 -0.83 -25.03 -7.07
CA LEU A 31 0.47 -24.46 -6.72
C LEU A 31 1.02 -25.16 -5.49
N ASP A 32 2.18 -25.79 -5.62
CA ASP A 32 2.95 -26.29 -4.49
C ASP A 32 3.94 -25.22 -4.02
N THR A 33 3.70 -24.66 -2.83
CA THR A 33 4.52 -23.60 -2.24
C THR A 33 5.47 -24.10 -1.16
N ARG A 34 5.65 -25.43 -1.00
CA ARG A 34 6.48 -26.03 0.04
C ARG A 34 7.97 -25.91 -0.22
N HIS A 35 8.35 -25.77 -1.49
CA HIS A 35 9.75 -25.62 -1.91
C HIS A 35 10.01 -24.23 -2.44
N ARG A 36 10.62 -23.37 -1.59
CA ARG A 36 10.94 -21.98 -1.97
C ARG A 36 12.44 -21.84 -2.23
N ALA A 37 12.77 -21.09 -3.30
CA ALA A 37 14.15 -20.72 -3.56
C ALA A 37 14.70 -19.79 -2.46
N GLN A 38 15.96 -20.00 -2.07
CA GLN A 38 16.65 -19.10 -1.15
C GLN A 38 17.14 -17.82 -1.84
N ALA A 39 17.50 -17.91 -3.14
CA ALA A 39 17.93 -16.78 -3.94
C ALA A 39 16.72 -15.96 -4.44
N ALA A 40 16.02 -15.30 -3.51
CA ALA A 40 14.88 -14.45 -3.79
C ALA A 40 14.88 -13.23 -2.86
N TYR A 41 14.57 -12.07 -3.42
CA TYR A 41 14.45 -10.82 -2.66
C TYR A 41 13.13 -10.12 -3.01
N PRO A 42 12.52 -9.38 -2.07
CA PRO A 42 11.38 -8.53 -2.38
C PRO A 42 11.71 -7.55 -3.52
N ARG A 43 10.78 -7.35 -4.43
CA ARG A 43 10.93 -6.37 -5.51
C ARG A 43 10.89 -4.94 -4.95
N ILE A 44 10.02 -4.68 -3.97
CA ILE A 44 9.93 -3.39 -3.30
C ILE A 44 11.10 -3.23 -2.32
N LYS A 45 11.85 -2.14 -2.46
CA LYS A 45 13.07 -1.83 -1.70
C LYS A 45 13.08 -0.43 -1.11
N VAL A 46 12.19 0.46 -1.60
CA VAL A 46 12.18 1.88 -1.24
C VAL A 46 10.76 2.29 -0.86
N LEU A 47 10.63 3.07 0.19
CA LEU A 47 9.41 3.79 0.54
C LEU A 47 9.65 5.28 0.28
N VAL A 48 8.83 5.87 -0.59
CA VAL A 48 8.94 7.28 -0.97
C VAL A 48 7.76 8.06 -0.41
N ILE A 49 8.05 9.07 0.40
CA ILE A 49 7.06 9.98 0.96
C ILE A 49 7.00 11.24 0.11
N HIS A 50 5.79 11.60 -0.31
CA HIS A 50 5.48 12.77 -1.11
C HIS A 50 4.54 13.70 -0.35
N TYR A 51 4.37 14.90 -0.88
CA TYR A 51 3.23 15.77 -0.56
C TYR A 51 2.60 16.30 -1.84
N THR A 52 1.29 16.48 -1.83
CA THR A 52 0.50 16.70 -3.04
C THR A 52 0.60 18.11 -3.62
N ALA A 53 1.00 19.11 -2.84
CA ALA A 53 0.92 20.55 -3.13
C ALA A 53 -0.50 21.06 -3.43
N GLU A 54 -1.54 20.26 -3.15
CA GLU A 54 -2.95 20.51 -3.44
C GLU A 54 -3.85 20.07 -2.27
N ASN A 55 -5.14 20.39 -2.34
CA ASN A 55 -6.15 19.88 -1.43
C ASN A 55 -6.52 18.43 -1.78
N PHE A 56 -7.27 17.78 -0.88
CA PHE A 56 -7.60 16.36 -1.00
C PHE A 56 -8.34 16.00 -2.29
N ASP A 57 -9.38 16.76 -2.65
CA ASP A 57 -10.23 16.42 -3.81
C ASP A 57 -9.46 16.51 -5.13
N VAL A 58 -8.65 17.56 -5.29
CA VAL A 58 -7.77 17.75 -6.45
C VAL A 58 -6.69 16.65 -6.46
N SER A 59 -6.10 16.35 -5.32
CA SER A 59 -5.10 15.29 -5.18
C SER A 59 -5.68 13.92 -5.55
N LEU A 60 -6.85 13.60 -5.05
CA LEU A 60 -7.53 12.33 -5.34
C LEU A 60 -7.85 12.21 -6.85
N ALA A 61 -8.42 13.27 -7.44
CA ALA A 61 -8.73 13.29 -8.87
C ALA A 61 -7.46 13.14 -9.75
N THR A 62 -6.36 13.80 -9.35
CA THR A 62 -5.08 13.73 -10.06
C THR A 62 -4.46 12.34 -9.98
N LEU A 63 -4.39 11.77 -8.77
CA LEU A 63 -3.73 10.50 -8.50
C LEU A 63 -4.53 9.26 -8.96
N THR A 64 -5.83 9.42 -9.23
CA THR A 64 -6.67 8.41 -9.87
C THR A 64 -6.80 8.62 -11.38
N GLY A 65 -6.16 9.64 -11.92
CA GLY A 65 -6.10 9.95 -13.36
C GLY A 65 -5.12 9.04 -14.12
N ARG A 66 -4.76 9.49 -15.34
CA ARG A 66 -3.95 8.68 -16.28
C ARG A 66 -2.47 9.05 -16.30
N ASN A 67 -2.06 10.15 -15.67
CA ASN A 67 -0.73 10.72 -15.86
C ASN A 67 0.24 10.42 -14.71
N VAL A 68 -0.28 10.41 -13.49
CA VAL A 68 0.45 10.11 -12.25
C VAL A 68 -0.42 9.34 -11.30
N SER A 69 0.20 8.58 -10.41
CA SER A 69 -0.53 7.83 -9.36
C SER A 69 0.38 7.62 -8.15
N SER A 70 -0.20 7.28 -7.02
CA SER A 70 0.53 6.83 -5.83
C SER A 70 -0.18 5.62 -5.24
N HIS A 71 0.53 4.81 -4.46
CA HIS A 71 -0.10 3.66 -3.80
C HIS A 71 -1.07 4.12 -2.73
N TYR A 72 -0.70 5.16 -1.97
CA TYR A 72 -1.50 5.65 -0.86
C TYR A 72 -1.64 7.17 -0.88
N LEU A 73 -2.80 7.64 -0.44
CA LEU A 73 -3.09 9.05 -0.18
C LEU A 73 -3.63 9.19 1.25
N ILE A 74 -3.03 10.09 2.04
CA ILE A 74 -3.41 10.40 3.41
C ILE A 74 -3.86 11.86 3.48
N PRO A 75 -5.13 12.15 3.81
CA PRO A 75 -5.60 13.53 3.96
C PRO A 75 -5.01 14.21 5.20
N THR A 76 -5.04 15.54 5.25
CA THR A 76 -4.59 16.34 6.41
C THR A 76 -5.28 15.89 7.70
N THR A 77 -6.59 15.59 7.60
CA THR A 77 -7.39 15.09 8.72
C THR A 77 -8.07 13.80 8.29
N PRO A 78 -7.42 12.63 8.49
CA PRO A 78 -8.02 11.35 8.11
C PRO A 78 -9.31 11.09 8.87
N PRO A 79 -10.45 10.86 8.18
CA PRO A 79 -11.69 10.51 8.86
C PRO A 79 -11.53 9.18 9.59
N LEU A 80 -12.18 9.05 10.73
CA LEU A 80 -12.15 7.82 11.52
C LEU A 80 -13.22 6.84 11.02
N TYR A 81 -12.83 5.59 10.88
CA TYR A 81 -13.72 4.46 10.64
C TYR A 81 -13.39 3.34 11.62
N GLY A 82 -14.37 2.95 12.44
CA GLY A 82 -14.13 1.99 13.52
C GLY A 82 -13.04 2.44 14.50
N GLY A 83 -12.91 3.75 14.76
CA GLY A 83 -11.91 4.34 15.65
C GLY A 83 -10.49 4.42 15.06
N LYS A 84 -10.30 4.06 13.78
CA LYS A 84 -8.99 4.09 13.09
C LYS A 84 -9.00 5.13 11.97
N PRO A 85 -7.87 5.81 11.69
CA PRO A 85 -7.76 6.74 10.58
C PRO A 85 -7.93 6.00 9.24
N ARG A 86 -8.75 6.55 8.34
CA ARG A 86 -8.92 6.03 6.99
C ARG A 86 -7.81 6.57 6.09
N ILE A 87 -7.15 5.68 5.38
CA ILE A 87 -6.15 5.95 4.36
C ILE A 87 -6.70 5.42 3.03
N TRP A 88 -6.48 6.14 1.93
CA TRP A 88 -6.85 5.69 0.59
C TRP A 88 -5.72 4.89 -0.04
N GLN A 89 -5.98 3.65 -0.39
CA GLN A 89 -5.11 2.89 -1.30
C GLN A 89 -5.64 3.09 -2.72
N LEU A 90 -4.84 3.72 -3.57
CA LEU A 90 -5.21 4.06 -4.95
C LEU A 90 -4.65 3.06 -5.96
N VAL A 91 -3.48 2.49 -5.66
CA VAL A 91 -2.84 1.45 -6.46
C VAL A 91 -2.48 0.28 -5.53
N PRO A 92 -2.83 -0.97 -5.87
CA PRO A 92 -2.37 -2.14 -5.14
C PRO A 92 -0.83 -2.23 -5.13
N GLU A 93 -0.23 -2.67 -4.03
CA GLU A 93 1.23 -2.67 -3.88
C GLU A 93 1.98 -3.62 -4.82
N GLN A 94 1.30 -4.63 -5.37
CA GLN A 94 1.86 -5.51 -6.40
C GLN A 94 1.96 -4.82 -7.77
N ASP A 95 1.22 -3.74 -7.99
CA ASP A 95 1.22 -2.97 -9.22
C ASP A 95 2.19 -1.79 -9.11
N GLN A 96 2.57 -1.23 -10.24
CA GLN A 96 3.47 -0.09 -10.30
C GLN A 96 2.67 1.22 -10.28
N ALA A 97 2.84 2.05 -9.26
CA ALA A 97 2.33 3.42 -9.26
C ALA A 97 3.34 4.38 -9.91
N TRP A 98 2.86 5.43 -10.56
CA TRP A 98 3.68 6.43 -11.26
C TRP A 98 3.88 7.67 -10.40
N HIS A 99 4.72 7.58 -9.37
CA HIS A 99 4.96 8.63 -8.39
C HIS A 99 6.39 9.21 -8.38
N ALA A 100 7.39 8.40 -8.74
CA ALA A 100 8.80 8.80 -8.62
C ALA A 100 9.31 9.60 -9.81
N GLY A 101 8.72 9.40 -11.01
CA GLY A 101 9.17 10.03 -12.26
C GLY A 101 10.60 9.64 -12.61
N VAL A 102 11.34 10.58 -13.22
CA VAL A 102 12.79 10.44 -13.43
C VAL A 102 13.48 10.60 -12.09
N SER A 103 14.04 9.53 -11.59
CA SER A 103 14.50 9.42 -10.21
C SER A 103 15.75 8.58 -10.10
N PHE A 104 16.54 8.84 -9.03
CA PHE A 104 17.75 8.11 -8.71
C PHE A 104 17.92 7.97 -7.19
N TRP A 105 18.25 6.78 -6.74
CA TRP A 105 18.60 6.54 -5.34
C TRP A 105 19.61 5.40 -5.21
N ARG A 106 20.79 5.69 -4.62
CA ARG A 106 21.83 4.69 -4.28
C ARG A 106 22.18 3.73 -5.43
N GLY A 107 22.34 4.26 -6.64
CA GLY A 107 22.67 3.47 -7.83
C GLY A 107 21.48 2.93 -8.62
N ALA A 108 20.26 3.05 -8.08
CA ALA A 108 19.03 2.64 -8.77
C ALA A 108 18.34 3.83 -9.45
N THR A 109 17.83 3.59 -10.65
CA THR A 109 16.93 4.49 -11.40
C THR A 109 15.55 3.83 -11.52
N ARG A 110 14.56 4.55 -12.11
CA ARG A 110 13.22 4.02 -12.35
C ARG A 110 12.56 3.49 -11.06
N LEU A 111 12.59 4.31 -10.01
CA LEU A 111 12.16 3.88 -8.68
C LEU A 111 10.69 3.47 -8.60
N ASN A 112 9.83 3.85 -9.56
CA ASN A 112 8.47 3.32 -9.67
C ASN A 112 8.45 1.78 -9.69
N ASP A 113 9.48 1.13 -10.26
CA ASP A 113 9.52 -0.33 -10.39
C ASP A 113 9.78 -1.05 -9.06
N THR A 114 10.35 -0.34 -8.08
CA THR A 114 10.89 -0.94 -6.85
C THR A 114 10.51 -0.19 -5.58
N SER A 115 9.52 0.71 -5.64
CA SER A 115 9.10 1.50 -4.48
C SER A 115 7.59 1.50 -4.25
N ILE A 116 7.22 1.82 -3.03
CA ILE A 116 5.88 2.23 -2.64
C ILE A 116 5.87 3.75 -2.45
N GLY A 117 4.92 4.44 -3.07
CA GLY A 117 4.71 5.88 -2.86
C GLY A 117 3.55 6.14 -1.91
N ILE A 118 3.75 7.06 -0.95
CA ILE A 118 2.71 7.59 -0.08
C ILE A 118 2.64 9.09 -0.30
N GLU A 119 1.47 9.58 -0.68
CA GLU A 119 1.17 11.00 -0.79
C GLU A 119 0.49 11.52 0.47
N LEU A 120 1.01 12.60 1.00
CA LEU A 120 0.40 13.37 2.09
C LEU A 120 -0.30 14.59 1.50
N GLU A 121 -1.61 14.74 1.73
CA GLU A 121 -2.28 15.99 1.40
C GLU A 121 -1.57 17.15 2.13
N ASN A 122 -1.07 18.11 1.38
CA ASN A 122 -0.45 19.30 1.93
C ASN A 122 -0.40 20.37 0.85
N ARG A 123 -0.70 21.62 1.20
CA ARG A 123 -0.73 22.72 0.23
C ARG A 123 0.66 23.21 -0.21
N GLY A 124 1.70 22.61 0.33
CA GLY A 124 3.08 22.96 -0.02
C GLY A 124 3.50 24.31 0.54
N TRP A 125 4.23 25.08 -0.26
CA TRP A 125 4.76 26.38 0.15
C TRP A 125 3.95 27.56 -0.40
N ARG A 126 4.03 28.68 0.30
CA ARG A 126 3.47 29.96 -0.10
C ARG A 126 4.47 31.07 0.13
N MET A 127 4.36 32.13 -0.67
CA MET A 127 5.06 33.38 -0.45
C MET A 127 4.13 34.34 0.31
N SER A 128 4.61 34.91 1.42
CA SER A 128 3.93 35.94 2.18
C SER A 128 4.94 37.02 2.58
N GLY A 129 4.74 38.26 2.14
CA GLY A 129 5.68 39.34 2.42
C GLY A 129 7.11 39.07 1.95
N GLY A 130 7.30 38.34 0.86
CA GLY A 130 8.64 37.98 0.34
C GLY A 130 9.29 36.79 1.06
N VAL A 131 8.64 36.21 2.06
CA VAL A 131 9.13 35.01 2.80
C VAL A 131 8.45 33.77 2.31
N LYS A 132 9.23 32.72 1.99
CA LYS A 132 8.73 31.40 1.64
C LYS A 132 8.44 30.62 2.93
N SER A 133 7.19 30.16 3.08
CA SER A 133 6.78 29.32 4.19
C SER A 133 6.10 28.04 3.67
N PHE A 134 6.31 26.92 4.35
CA PHE A 134 5.67 25.65 4.04
C PHE A 134 4.49 25.41 4.98
N ALA A 135 3.42 24.82 4.44
CA ALA A 135 2.32 24.35 5.25
C ALA A 135 2.80 23.21 6.18
N PRO A 136 2.45 23.23 7.47
CA PRO A 136 2.80 22.13 8.37
C PRO A 136 2.06 20.86 7.97
N PHE A 137 2.60 19.70 8.36
CA PHE A 137 1.87 18.45 8.34
C PHE A 137 1.07 18.33 9.63
N GLU A 138 -0.21 17.98 9.51
CA GLU A 138 -1.09 17.87 10.66
C GLU A 138 -0.76 16.61 11.51
N SER A 139 -0.88 16.75 12.84
CA SER A 139 -0.58 15.64 13.76
C SER A 139 -1.39 14.39 13.47
N ALA A 140 -2.69 14.53 13.12
CA ALA A 140 -3.55 13.41 12.77
C ALA A 140 -3.08 12.67 11.51
N GLN A 141 -2.56 13.40 10.53
CA GLN A 141 -1.98 12.83 9.31
C GLN A 141 -0.70 12.03 9.61
N ILE A 142 0.18 12.58 10.42
CA ILE A 142 1.42 11.88 10.85
C ILE A 142 1.09 10.64 11.68
N GLN A 143 0.09 10.71 12.56
CA GLN A 143 -0.38 9.55 13.33
C GLN A 143 -0.95 8.44 12.43
N ALA A 144 -1.53 8.77 11.29
CA ALA A 144 -1.98 7.80 10.29
C ALA A 144 -0.81 7.23 9.45
N LEU A 145 0.16 8.09 9.08
CA LEU A 145 1.34 7.70 8.30
C LEU A 145 2.21 6.67 9.00
N ILE A 146 2.49 6.88 10.30
CA ILE A 146 3.44 6.05 11.04
C ILE A 146 3.09 4.55 11.03
N PRO A 147 1.87 4.11 11.38
CA PRO A 147 1.52 2.69 11.35
C PRO A 147 1.53 2.12 9.92
N LEU A 148 1.07 2.86 8.91
CA LEU A 148 1.15 2.42 7.52
C LEU A 148 2.60 2.23 7.07
N ALA A 149 3.47 3.21 7.32
CA ALA A 149 4.88 3.11 6.94
C ALA A 149 5.58 1.95 7.65
N LYS A 150 5.34 1.75 8.95
CA LYS A 150 5.89 0.61 9.70
C LYS A 150 5.46 -0.73 9.14
N ASP A 151 4.18 -0.87 8.77
CA ASP A 151 3.66 -2.09 8.18
C ASP A 151 4.29 -2.39 6.81
N ILE A 152 4.40 -1.39 5.92
CA ILE A 152 5.07 -1.52 4.62
C ILE A 152 6.55 -1.89 4.81
N ILE A 153 7.27 -1.19 5.69
CA ILE A 153 8.68 -1.45 5.99
C ILE A 153 8.88 -2.89 6.46
N ALA A 154 8.03 -3.38 7.35
CA ALA A 154 8.12 -4.74 7.88
C ALA A 154 7.82 -5.79 6.81
N ARG A 155 6.78 -5.59 5.98
CA ARG A 155 6.37 -6.55 4.94
C ARG A 155 7.42 -6.72 3.84
N TYR A 156 8.15 -5.66 3.48
CA TYR A 156 9.12 -5.66 2.39
C TYR A 156 10.58 -5.64 2.86
N ASP A 157 10.85 -5.68 4.17
CA ASP A 157 12.20 -5.55 4.77
C ASP A 157 12.95 -4.30 4.25
N ILE A 158 12.25 -3.16 4.16
CA ILE A 158 12.82 -1.92 3.67
C ILE A 158 13.85 -1.40 4.69
N LYS A 159 15.08 -1.17 4.24
CA LYS A 159 16.13 -0.66 5.13
C LYS A 159 15.90 0.81 5.47
N PRO A 160 16.27 1.30 6.68
CA PRO A 160 16.01 2.68 7.10
C PRO A 160 16.47 3.75 6.10
N GLN A 161 17.63 3.56 5.47
CA GLN A 161 18.18 4.48 4.46
C GLN A 161 17.39 4.51 3.15
N ASN A 162 16.39 3.65 2.99
CA ASN A 162 15.52 3.58 1.82
C ASN A 162 14.09 4.08 2.12
N VAL A 163 13.90 4.74 3.27
CA VAL A 163 12.71 5.53 3.56
C VAL A 163 13.09 6.98 3.28
N VAL A 164 12.58 7.54 2.19
CA VAL A 164 13.06 8.79 1.60
C VAL A 164 11.92 9.71 1.21
N ALA A 165 12.21 11.00 1.07
CA ALA A 165 11.30 11.95 0.47
C ALA A 165 11.48 12.01 -1.05
N HIS A 166 10.48 12.55 -1.78
CA HIS A 166 10.60 12.78 -3.23
C HIS A 166 11.84 13.62 -3.56
N ALA A 167 12.13 14.65 -2.77
CA ALA A 167 13.27 15.53 -2.97
C ALA A 167 14.63 14.79 -2.88
N ASP A 168 14.71 13.68 -2.16
CA ASP A 168 15.94 12.89 -2.06
C ASP A 168 16.23 12.13 -3.36
N ILE A 169 15.18 11.71 -4.06
CA ILE A 169 15.28 10.88 -5.26
C ILE A 169 15.20 11.67 -6.57
N ALA A 170 14.69 12.90 -6.51
CA ALA A 170 14.51 13.81 -7.66
C ALA A 170 14.67 15.27 -7.23
N PRO A 171 15.88 15.71 -6.77
CA PRO A 171 16.08 17.04 -6.18
C PRO A 171 15.92 18.21 -7.18
N GLN A 172 15.84 17.91 -8.47
CA GLN A 172 15.63 18.89 -9.56
C GLN A 172 14.15 19.23 -9.79
N ARG A 173 13.22 18.64 -9.04
CA ARG A 173 11.75 18.82 -9.20
C ARG A 173 11.14 19.58 -8.06
#